data_a3273656b3635467fd4577b7d5db35aa
#
_entry.id   a3273656b3635467fd4577b7d5db35aa
#
_cell.length_a   1.000
_cell.length_b   1.000
_cell.length_c   1.000
_cell.angle_alpha   90.00
_cell.angle_beta   90.00
_cell.angle_gamma   90.00
#
_symmetry.space_group_name_H-M   'P 1'
#
loop_
_entity.id
_entity.type
_entity.pdbx_description
1 polymer ?
#
loop_
_entity_poly.entity_id
_entity_poly.type
_entity_poly.pdbx_seq_one_letter_code
_entity_poly.pdbx_strand_id
1 'polypeptide(L)'
;MAPIRIEKLDASLAVEDVMEMVQAGILGFTVVEQPIAERWAKVLPKLRVDRHLVLDNRADMAWYVRRDASTLRATIDRFLADYRAPADQDVAFQRVYRRAYKVRNPLGAADRKRLEAVRPLLQRYARQSSMDWLALAAVAYKESHLNPKARGSGGASGLMQITPAAARSVGVGNVHDKDSNVLAASRYLTKIRKQFFSSKHLDERERLAFTLAAYNMGPERVQNLRTQARRRGLDPNRWFFQVERVAAEEIGMGVVSYVSSVNKYYLAYERERVRLEPGVRAKTATAQK
;
A
#
# COMPACT_ATOMS: atom_id res chain seq x y z
N MET A 1 -22.02 -12.65 25.47
CA MET A 1 -21.10 -11.87 24.62
C MET A 1 -20.97 -12.57 23.28
N ALA A 2 -21.06 -11.86 22.15
CA ALA A 2 -20.74 -12.46 20.86
C ALA A 2 -19.23 -12.76 20.81
N PRO A 3 -18.79 -13.89 20.23
CA PRO A 3 -17.38 -14.22 20.14
C PRO A 3 -16.64 -13.19 19.27
N ILE A 4 -15.44 -12.80 19.71
CA ILE A 4 -14.55 -11.92 18.93
C ILE A 4 -14.10 -12.72 17.70
N ARG A 5 -14.40 -12.19 16.52
CA ARG A 5 -13.92 -12.77 15.25
C ARG A 5 -12.60 -12.14 14.88
N ILE A 6 -11.55 -12.96 14.85
CA ILE A 6 -10.25 -12.54 14.33
C ILE A 6 -10.28 -12.59 12.80
N GLU A 7 -10.03 -11.46 12.16
CA GLU A 7 -9.89 -11.34 10.72
C GLU A 7 -8.41 -11.24 10.37
N LYS A 8 -7.91 -12.20 9.60
CA LYS A 8 -6.54 -12.17 9.10
C LYS A 8 -6.45 -11.18 7.93
N LEU A 9 -5.61 -10.18 8.08
CA LEU A 9 -5.37 -9.20 7.05
C LEU A 9 -4.37 -9.70 6.00
N ASP A 10 -4.28 -8.97 4.90
CA ASP A 10 -3.41 -9.26 3.79
C ASP A 10 -1.93 -9.18 4.17
N ALA A 11 -1.13 -10.17 3.72
CA ALA A 11 0.30 -10.27 4.04
C ALA A 11 1.18 -9.16 3.42
N SER A 12 0.64 -8.32 2.54
CA SER A 12 1.31 -7.14 2.00
C SER A 12 1.26 -5.92 2.94
N LEU A 13 0.48 -5.99 4.03
CA LEU A 13 0.35 -4.93 5.01
C LEU A 13 1.35 -5.13 6.15
N ALA A 14 2.14 -4.10 6.40
CA ALA A 14 2.92 -3.99 7.63
C ALA A 14 2.02 -3.51 8.79
N VAL A 15 2.50 -3.64 10.02
CA VAL A 15 1.77 -3.21 11.22
C VAL A 15 1.39 -1.73 11.13
N GLU A 16 2.29 -0.89 10.67
CA GLU A 16 2.06 0.54 10.45
C GLU A 16 0.99 0.82 9.39
N ASP A 17 0.92 0.03 8.31
CA ASP A 17 -0.13 0.16 7.30
C ASP A 17 -1.51 -0.11 7.89
N VAL A 18 -1.61 -1.12 8.74
CA VAL A 18 -2.86 -1.45 9.44
C VAL A 18 -3.30 -0.32 10.37
N MET A 19 -2.35 0.23 11.16
CA MET A 19 -2.64 1.38 12.04
C MET A 19 -3.05 2.62 11.25
N GLU A 20 -2.43 2.86 10.09
CA GLU A 20 -2.83 3.93 9.19
C GLU A 20 -4.24 3.73 8.63
N MET A 21 -4.63 2.49 8.33
CA MET A 21 -6.00 2.16 7.91
C MET A 21 -7.02 2.39 9.04
N VAL A 22 -6.65 2.11 10.30
CA VAL A 22 -7.48 2.47 11.46
C VAL A 22 -7.60 3.99 11.60
N GLN A 23 -6.48 4.72 11.51
CA GLN A 23 -6.45 6.19 11.51
C GLN A 23 -7.36 6.79 10.43
N ALA A 24 -7.39 6.17 9.25
CA ALA A 24 -8.23 6.60 8.13
C ALA A 24 -9.71 6.21 8.28
N GLY A 25 -10.06 5.36 9.25
CA GLY A 25 -11.41 4.82 9.42
C GLY A 25 -11.80 3.76 8.36
N ILE A 26 -10.81 3.12 7.74
CA ILE A 26 -11.00 1.95 6.86
C ILE A 26 -11.21 0.70 7.72
N LEU A 27 -10.46 0.58 8.80
CA LEU A 27 -10.61 -0.44 9.84
C LEU A 27 -11.12 0.21 11.11
N GLY A 28 -11.95 -0.52 11.88
CA GLY A 28 -12.47 -0.01 13.16
C GLY A 28 -11.44 -0.10 14.28
N PHE A 29 -10.71 -1.19 14.34
CA PHE A 29 -9.68 -1.47 15.36
C PHE A 29 -8.70 -2.54 14.87
N THR A 30 -7.59 -2.63 15.56
CA THR A 30 -6.59 -3.68 15.37
C THR A 30 -5.90 -4.02 16.70
N VAL A 31 -5.14 -5.10 16.73
CA VAL A 31 -4.32 -5.51 17.88
C VAL A 31 -2.87 -5.51 17.45
N VAL A 32 -2.04 -4.82 18.22
CA VAL A 32 -0.60 -4.72 18.01
C VAL A 32 0.11 -4.62 19.36
N GLU A 33 1.41 -4.79 19.39
CA GLU A 33 2.21 -4.59 20.59
C GLU A 33 2.07 -3.14 21.10
N GLN A 34 1.85 -2.99 22.40
CA GLN A 34 1.58 -1.70 23.01
C GLN A 34 2.66 -0.64 22.71
N PRO A 35 3.98 -0.93 22.82
CA PRO A 35 5.02 0.08 22.54
C PRO A 35 4.97 0.60 21.10
N ILE A 36 4.63 -0.29 20.15
CA ILE A 36 4.46 0.08 18.73
C ILE A 36 3.24 1.00 18.57
N ALA A 37 2.09 0.59 19.14
CA ALA A 37 0.86 1.39 19.09
C ALA A 37 1.06 2.80 19.68
N GLU A 38 1.70 2.90 20.85
CA GLU A 38 1.94 4.18 21.52
C GLU A 38 2.87 5.09 20.73
N ARG A 39 3.90 4.53 20.10
CA ARG A 39 4.82 5.29 19.24
C ARG A 39 4.09 5.85 18.03
N TRP A 40 3.30 5.02 17.35
CA TRP A 40 2.55 5.44 16.17
C TRP A 40 1.40 6.41 16.51
N ALA A 41 0.78 6.32 17.67
CA ALA A 41 -0.23 7.28 18.11
C ALA A 41 0.31 8.73 18.20
N LYS A 42 1.64 8.91 18.33
CA LYS A 42 2.27 10.25 18.29
C LYS A 42 2.24 10.88 16.88
N VAL A 43 2.10 10.09 15.82
CA VAL A 43 2.04 10.56 14.41
C VAL A 43 0.69 10.34 13.76
N LEU A 44 -0.15 9.47 14.32
CA LEU A 44 -1.50 9.14 13.88
C LEU A 44 -2.53 9.67 14.91
N PRO A 45 -2.96 10.95 14.82
CA PRO A 45 -3.64 11.63 15.92
C PRO A 45 -5.07 11.13 16.22
N LYS A 46 -5.69 10.34 15.31
CA LYS A 46 -7.00 9.71 15.57
C LYS A 46 -6.86 8.30 16.13
N LEU A 47 -5.64 7.79 16.22
CA LEU A 47 -5.39 6.48 16.80
C LEU A 47 -5.48 6.56 18.32
N ARG A 48 -6.35 5.76 18.92
CA ARG A 48 -6.47 5.62 20.37
C ARG A 48 -5.97 4.25 20.80
N VAL A 49 -5.04 4.22 21.73
CA VAL A 49 -4.56 2.97 22.35
C VAL A 49 -5.39 2.69 23.57
N ASP A 50 -6.09 1.56 23.60
CA ASP A 50 -6.83 1.11 24.78
C ASP A 50 -5.98 0.15 25.59
N ARG A 51 -5.45 0.62 26.70
CA ARG A 51 -4.57 -0.14 27.61
C ARG A 51 -5.32 -1.11 28.52
N HIS A 52 -6.65 -1.04 28.57
CA HIS A 52 -7.46 -1.97 29.37
C HIS A 52 -7.82 -3.24 28.60
N LEU A 53 -7.73 -3.22 27.28
CA LEU A 53 -8.00 -4.37 26.41
C LEU A 53 -6.67 -5.08 26.06
N VAL A 54 -6.12 -5.81 27.01
CA VAL A 54 -4.89 -6.58 26.82
C VAL A 54 -5.27 -8.02 26.49
N LEU A 55 -4.80 -8.52 25.35
CA LEU A 55 -5.00 -9.92 24.91
C LEU A 55 -3.93 -10.86 25.47
N ASP A 56 -2.69 -10.40 25.53
CA ASP A 56 -1.56 -11.14 26.10
C ASP A 56 -0.61 -10.14 26.78
N ASN A 57 -0.27 -10.42 28.03
CA ASN A 57 0.66 -9.62 28.84
C ASN A 57 2.03 -10.29 29.02
N ARG A 58 2.28 -11.41 28.32
CA ARG A 58 3.51 -12.21 28.44
C ARG A 58 4.52 -11.91 27.33
N ALA A 59 4.23 -10.96 26.45
CA ALA A 59 5.12 -10.61 25.35
C ALA A 59 6.20 -9.63 25.83
N ASP A 60 7.39 -10.15 26.06
CA ASP A 60 8.58 -9.34 26.35
C ASP A 60 9.33 -9.00 25.06
N MET A 61 9.73 -7.74 24.93
CA MET A 61 10.66 -7.34 23.87
C MET A 61 12.09 -7.61 24.34
N ALA A 62 12.82 -8.47 23.64
CA ALA A 62 14.16 -8.87 24.03
C ALA A 62 15.14 -8.86 22.86
N TRP A 63 16.40 -8.65 23.17
CA TRP A 63 17.49 -8.87 22.23
C TRP A 63 17.99 -10.30 22.35
N TYR A 64 18.11 -10.99 21.24
CA TYR A 64 18.56 -12.38 21.19
C TYR A 64 20.04 -12.43 20.85
N VAL A 65 20.81 -13.14 21.67
CA VAL A 65 22.24 -13.42 21.47
C VAL A 65 22.49 -14.92 21.49
N ARG A 66 23.61 -15.37 20.95
CA ARG A 66 24.00 -16.78 21.05
C ARG A 66 24.12 -17.17 22.53
N ARG A 67 23.76 -18.41 22.86
CA ARG A 67 23.75 -18.93 24.21
C ARG A 67 25.13 -18.83 24.89
N ASP A 68 26.21 -19.01 24.12
CA ASP A 68 27.59 -18.99 24.60
C ASP A 68 28.19 -17.57 24.70
N ALA A 69 27.48 -16.53 24.25
CA ALA A 69 27.94 -15.15 24.26
C ALA A 69 27.67 -14.44 25.61
N SER A 70 28.14 -14.99 26.70
CA SER A 70 27.88 -14.50 28.07
C SER A 70 28.34 -13.06 28.30
N THR A 71 29.52 -12.71 27.83
CA THR A 71 30.11 -11.36 27.95
C THR A 71 29.27 -10.35 27.19
N LEU A 72 28.85 -10.68 25.96
CA LEU A 72 27.99 -9.81 25.16
C LEU A 72 26.63 -9.62 25.84
N ARG A 73 26.04 -10.69 26.38
CA ARG A 73 24.78 -10.62 27.13
C ARG A 73 24.92 -9.67 28.32
N ALA A 74 25.95 -9.83 29.15
CA ALA A 74 26.14 -8.94 30.29
C ALA A 74 26.33 -7.47 29.89
N THR A 75 26.98 -7.21 28.76
CA THR A 75 27.14 -5.86 28.23
C THR A 75 25.82 -5.27 27.74
N ILE A 76 25.01 -6.06 27.05
CA ILE A 76 23.66 -5.67 26.60
C ILE A 76 22.73 -5.42 27.78
N ASP A 77 22.72 -6.32 28.76
CA ASP A 77 21.86 -6.19 29.94
C ASP A 77 22.18 -4.89 30.70
N ARG A 78 23.46 -4.57 30.85
CA ARG A 78 23.92 -3.29 31.45
C ARG A 78 23.47 -2.10 30.62
N PHE A 79 23.69 -2.15 29.31
CA PHE A 79 23.25 -1.09 28.41
C PHE A 79 21.74 -0.85 28.49
N LEU A 80 20.92 -1.91 28.46
CA LEU A 80 19.47 -1.79 28.53
C LEU A 80 18.97 -1.26 29.88
N ALA A 81 19.64 -1.62 30.98
CA ALA A 81 19.31 -1.12 32.31
C ALA A 81 19.52 0.42 32.42
N ASP A 82 20.59 0.92 31.80
CA ASP A 82 20.98 2.32 31.89
C ASP A 82 20.46 3.18 30.71
N TYR A 83 19.99 2.53 29.63
CA TYR A 83 19.57 3.25 28.41
C TYR A 83 18.39 4.18 28.70
N ARG A 84 18.56 5.42 28.30
CA ARG A 84 17.48 6.41 28.23
C ARG A 84 17.39 6.90 26.80
N ALA A 85 16.18 6.79 26.22
CA ALA A 85 15.96 7.29 24.88
C ALA A 85 16.27 8.78 24.78
N PRO A 86 17.00 9.25 23.75
CA PRO A 86 17.20 10.68 23.53
C PRO A 86 15.87 11.44 23.46
N ALA A 87 15.82 12.62 24.08
CA ALA A 87 14.59 13.42 24.13
C ALA A 87 14.04 13.81 22.75
N ASP A 88 14.90 13.87 21.74
CA ASP A 88 14.56 14.21 20.35
C ASP A 88 14.25 12.99 19.47
N GLN A 89 14.39 11.76 19.97
CA GLN A 89 14.11 10.54 19.20
C GLN A 89 12.69 10.56 18.61
N ASP A 90 11.70 10.94 19.41
CA ASP A 90 10.32 11.04 18.96
C ASP A 90 10.09 12.21 18.01
N VAL A 91 10.83 13.29 18.15
CA VAL A 91 10.77 14.45 17.25
C VAL A 91 11.25 14.07 15.86
N ALA A 92 12.37 13.34 15.77
CA ALA A 92 12.88 12.83 14.49
C ALA A 92 11.87 11.86 13.84
N PHE A 93 11.33 10.91 14.62
CA PHE A 93 10.29 10.00 14.16
C PHE A 93 9.05 10.75 13.64
N GLN A 94 8.52 11.71 14.39
CA GLN A 94 7.36 12.49 13.99
C GLN A 94 7.65 13.34 12.74
N ARG A 95 8.86 13.92 12.61
CA ARG A 95 9.26 14.72 11.45
C ARG A 95 9.24 13.89 10.16
N VAL A 96 9.74 12.66 10.23
CA VAL A 96 9.78 11.75 9.08
C VAL A 96 8.37 11.27 8.73
N TYR A 97 7.63 10.76 9.71
CA TYR A 97 6.41 10.00 9.45
C TYR A 97 5.13 10.83 9.34
N ARG A 98 5.01 12.00 9.99
CA ARG A 98 3.83 12.88 9.82
C ARG A 98 3.59 13.33 8.37
N ARG A 99 4.64 13.39 7.54
CA ARG A 99 4.52 13.80 6.14
C ARG A 99 4.27 12.62 5.19
N ALA A 100 4.69 11.42 5.58
CA ALA A 100 4.62 10.23 4.73
C ALA A 100 3.23 9.59 4.69
N TYR A 101 2.50 9.62 5.81
CA TYR A 101 1.25 8.89 5.98
C TYR A 101 0.04 9.80 5.86
N LYS A 102 -0.59 9.80 4.67
CA LYS A 102 -1.81 10.57 4.38
C LYS A 102 -2.88 9.71 3.71
N VAL A 103 -3.04 8.47 4.18
CA VAL A 103 -4.14 7.63 3.71
C VAL A 103 -5.46 8.22 4.19
N ARG A 104 -6.43 8.28 3.28
CA ARG A 104 -7.80 8.68 3.55
C ARG A 104 -8.72 7.48 3.33
N ASN A 105 -9.90 7.51 3.92
CA ASN A 105 -10.91 6.51 3.62
C ASN A 105 -11.47 6.74 2.20
N PRO A 106 -11.20 5.84 1.23
CA PRO A 106 -11.68 6.02 -0.14
C PRO A 106 -13.19 5.77 -0.28
N LEU A 107 -13.84 5.35 0.79
CA LEU A 107 -15.28 5.08 0.90
C LEU A 107 -16.01 6.06 1.81
N GLY A 108 -15.37 7.16 2.21
CA GLY A 108 -16.06 8.28 2.84
C GLY A 108 -17.17 8.82 1.92
N ALA A 109 -18.22 9.42 2.48
CA ALA A 109 -19.44 9.76 1.73
C ALA A 109 -19.18 10.52 0.41
N ALA A 110 -18.31 11.53 0.45
CA ALA A 110 -17.97 12.32 -0.74
C ALA A 110 -17.16 11.52 -1.77
N ASP A 111 -16.23 10.67 -1.31
CA ASP A 111 -15.39 9.84 -2.18
C ASP A 111 -16.20 8.71 -2.80
N ARG A 112 -17.12 8.13 -2.04
CA ARG A 112 -18.07 7.13 -2.55
C ARG A 112 -18.94 7.69 -3.67
N LYS A 113 -19.47 8.91 -3.52
CA LYS A 113 -20.22 9.58 -4.59
C LYS A 113 -19.38 9.77 -5.85
N ARG A 114 -18.11 10.14 -5.69
CA ARG A 114 -17.17 10.26 -6.83
C ARG A 114 -16.89 8.90 -7.48
N LEU A 115 -16.69 7.86 -6.68
CA LEU A 115 -16.48 6.50 -7.18
C LEU A 115 -17.68 6.03 -8.02
N GLU A 116 -18.91 6.22 -7.51
CA GLU A 116 -20.12 5.85 -8.23
C GLU A 116 -20.24 6.56 -9.59
N ALA A 117 -19.87 7.83 -9.67
CA ALA A 117 -19.91 8.62 -10.89
C ALA A 117 -18.92 8.14 -11.98
N VAL A 118 -17.81 7.48 -11.57
CA VAL A 118 -16.79 7.00 -12.53
C VAL A 118 -16.78 5.47 -12.65
N ARG A 119 -17.50 4.75 -11.79
CA ARG A 119 -17.55 3.28 -11.76
C ARG A 119 -17.86 2.64 -13.13
N PRO A 120 -18.90 3.05 -13.89
CA PRO A 120 -19.20 2.43 -15.18
C PRO A 120 -18.01 2.50 -16.15
N LEU A 121 -17.29 3.63 -16.12
CA LEU A 121 -16.12 3.87 -16.95
C LEU A 121 -14.95 2.97 -16.55
N LEU A 122 -14.64 2.92 -15.25
CA LEU A 122 -13.57 2.06 -14.73
C LEU A 122 -13.85 0.58 -15.00
N GLN A 123 -15.09 0.13 -14.80
CA GLN A 123 -15.49 -1.24 -15.09
C GLN A 123 -15.39 -1.59 -16.57
N ARG A 124 -15.75 -0.66 -17.47
CA ARG A 124 -15.62 -0.85 -18.93
C ARG A 124 -14.18 -1.15 -19.32
N TYR A 125 -13.25 -0.28 -18.93
CA TYR A 125 -11.86 -0.42 -19.32
C TYR A 125 -11.10 -1.49 -18.53
N ALA A 126 -11.50 -1.81 -17.32
CA ALA A 126 -11.00 -2.94 -16.58
C ALA A 126 -11.29 -4.26 -17.30
N ARG A 127 -12.54 -4.45 -17.79
CA ARG A 127 -12.90 -5.65 -18.58
C ARG A 127 -12.08 -5.75 -19.87
N GLN A 128 -11.91 -4.64 -20.62
CA GLN A 128 -11.10 -4.62 -21.85
C GLN A 128 -9.63 -4.94 -21.61
N SER A 129 -9.12 -4.64 -20.42
CA SER A 129 -7.73 -4.78 -20.04
C SER A 129 -7.45 -6.04 -19.19
N SER A 130 -8.47 -6.86 -18.95
CA SER A 130 -8.39 -8.03 -18.05
C SER A 130 -7.79 -7.67 -16.67
N MET A 131 -8.20 -6.52 -16.14
CA MET A 131 -7.81 -6.02 -14.83
C MET A 131 -9.00 -5.98 -13.87
N ASP A 132 -8.72 -6.04 -12.59
CA ASP A 132 -9.73 -5.75 -11.58
C ASP A 132 -10.06 -4.24 -11.60
N TRP A 133 -11.34 -3.90 -11.73
CA TRP A 133 -11.76 -2.51 -11.74
C TRP A 133 -11.51 -1.79 -10.40
N LEU A 134 -11.48 -2.54 -9.28
CA LEU A 134 -11.13 -1.99 -7.96
C LEU A 134 -9.66 -1.58 -7.91
N ALA A 135 -8.77 -2.31 -8.61
CA ALA A 135 -7.38 -1.88 -8.76
C ALA A 135 -7.28 -0.58 -9.56
N LEU A 136 -8.03 -0.45 -10.68
CA LEU A 136 -8.09 0.82 -11.42
C LEU A 136 -8.69 1.94 -10.57
N ALA A 137 -9.72 1.66 -9.77
CA ALA A 137 -10.31 2.63 -8.86
C ALA A 137 -9.31 3.10 -7.79
N ALA A 138 -8.51 2.19 -7.24
CA ALA A 138 -7.47 2.50 -6.26
C ALA A 138 -6.38 3.39 -6.86
N VAL A 139 -5.94 3.11 -8.11
CA VAL A 139 -5.03 3.99 -8.84
C VAL A 139 -5.65 5.37 -9.05
N ALA A 140 -6.86 5.45 -9.59
CA ALA A 140 -7.56 6.71 -9.82
C ALA A 140 -7.74 7.53 -8.53
N TYR A 141 -8.01 6.85 -7.41
CA TYR A 141 -8.11 7.50 -6.11
C TYR A 141 -6.76 8.06 -5.65
N LYS A 142 -5.68 7.28 -5.78
CA LYS A 142 -4.33 7.73 -5.44
C LYS A 142 -3.88 8.91 -6.31
N GLU A 143 -4.15 8.86 -7.60
CA GLU A 143 -3.70 9.84 -8.58
C GLU A 143 -4.45 11.18 -8.48
N SER A 144 -5.77 11.15 -8.27
CA SER A 144 -6.60 12.35 -8.39
C SER A 144 -7.70 12.48 -7.35
N HIS A 145 -7.84 11.54 -6.40
CA HIS A 145 -9.04 11.38 -5.57
C HIS A 145 -10.33 11.31 -6.41
N LEU A 146 -10.25 10.60 -7.54
CA LEU A 146 -11.34 10.42 -8.50
C LEU A 146 -11.80 11.74 -9.15
N ASN A 147 -10.92 12.72 -9.29
CA ASN A 147 -11.21 13.99 -9.94
C ASN A 147 -10.79 13.98 -11.42
N PRO A 148 -11.74 13.99 -12.39
CA PRO A 148 -11.41 13.95 -13.81
C PRO A 148 -10.77 15.25 -14.33
N LYS A 149 -10.82 16.33 -13.55
CA LYS A 149 -10.25 17.64 -13.90
C LYS A 149 -8.87 17.88 -13.25
N ALA A 150 -8.31 16.87 -12.54
CA ALA A 150 -7.03 17.02 -11.88
C ALA A 150 -5.91 17.26 -12.89
N ARG A 151 -4.95 18.12 -12.52
CA ARG A 151 -3.74 18.41 -13.29
C ARG A 151 -2.51 18.13 -12.43
N GLY A 152 -1.52 17.46 -13.00
CA GLY A 152 -0.28 17.08 -12.34
C GLY A 152 0.95 17.63 -13.07
N SER A 153 2.11 17.25 -12.59
CA SER A 153 3.39 17.60 -13.18
C SER A 153 3.62 16.87 -14.52
N GLY A 154 4.50 17.42 -15.38
CA GLY A 154 4.85 16.79 -16.65
C GLY A 154 3.69 16.62 -17.64
N GLY A 155 2.62 17.42 -17.50
CA GLY A 155 1.42 17.33 -18.33
C GLY A 155 0.48 16.17 -17.96
N ALA A 156 0.73 15.48 -16.85
CA ALA A 156 -0.17 14.47 -16.31
C ALA A 156 -1.55 15.07 -16.03
N SER A 157 -2.63 14.39 -16.38
CA SER A 157 -3.97 14.93 -16.19
C SER A 157 -5.04 13.87 -15.97
N GLY A 158 -6.20 14.31 -15.52
CA GLY A 158 -7.41 13.53 -15.39
C GLY A 158 -7.40 12.55 -14.23
N LEU A 159 -8.35 11.63 -14.26
CA LEU A 159 -8.57 10.61 -13.23
C LEU A 159 -7.31 9.80 -12.91
N MET A 160 -6.58 9.43 -13.94
CA MET A 160 -5.47 8.48 -13.85
C MET A 160 -4.10 9.16 -13.86
N GLN A 161 -4.04 10.50 -13.96
CA GLN A 161 -2.79 11.27 -14.05
C GLN A 161 -1.79 10.69 -15.05
N ILE A 162 -2.29 10.25 -16.20
CA ILE A 162 -1.45 9.74 -17.28
C ILE A 162 -0.84 10.89 -18.06
N THR A 163 0.44 10.76 -18.41
CA THR A 163 1.15 11.75 -19.22
C THR A 163 0.81 11.60 -20.71
N PRO A 164 0.89 12.69 -21.52
CA PRO A 164 0.69 12.60 -22.96
C PRO A 164 1.63 11.61 -23.66
N ALA A 165 2.88 11.49 -23.17
CA ALA A 165 3.85 10.54 -23.72
C ALA A 165 3.43 9.08 -23.48
N ALA A 166 3.02 8.75 -22.26
CA ALA A 166 2.53 7.41 -21.93
C ALA A 166 1.26 7.07 -22.71
N ALA A 167 0.33 8.00 -22.85
CA ALA A 167 -0.90 7.80 -23.61
C ALA A 167 -0.62 7.55 -25.11
N ARG A 168 0.26 8.36 -25.74
CA ARG A 168 0.68 8.14 -27.12
C ARG A 168 1.33 6.78 -27.33
N SER A 169 2.09 6.28 -26.34
CA SER A 169 2.73 4.96 -26.43
C SER A 169 1.76 3.78 -26.49
N VAL A 170 0.47 4.03 -26.25
CA VAL A 170 -0.63 3.06 -26.31
C VAL A 170 -1.75 3.48 -27.29
N GLY A 171 -1.43 4.42 -28.19
CA GLY A 171 -2.32 4.85 -29.27
C GLY A 171 -3.47 5.76 -28.83
N VAL A 172 -3.30 6.54 -27.75
CA VAL A 172 -4.30 7.49 -27.27
C VAL A 172 -3.73 8.91 -27.30
N GLY A 173 -4.39 9.82 -28.03
CA GLY A 173 -3.91 11.20 -28.24
C GLY A 173 -4.35 12.18 -27.16
N ASN A 174 -5.64 12.17 -26.78
CA ASN A 174 -6.20 13.16 -25.86
C ASN A 174 -6.32 12.61 -24.43
N VAL A 175 -5.49 13.10 -23.52
CA VAL A 175 -5.51 12.71 -22.10
C VAL A 175 -6.42 13.57 -21.23
N HIS A 176 -7.00 14.63 -21.80
CA HIS A 176 -7.87 15.57 -21.08
C HIS A 176 -9.34 15.13 -21.09
N ASP A 177 -9.72 14.33 -22.08
CA ASP A 177 -11.02 13.67 -22.10
C ASP A 177 -11.04 12.52 -21.08
N LYS A 178 -12.13 12.48 -20.30
CA LYS A 178 -12.28 11.51 -19.20
C LYS A 178 -12.22 10.05 -19.66
N ASP A 179 -12.87 9.76 -20.78
CA ASP A 179 -12.96 8.41 -21.36
C ASP A 179 -11.60 7.97 -21.89
N SER A 180 -10.99 8.81 -22.73
CA SER A 180 -9.64 8.62 -23.28
C SER A 180 -8.57 8.50 -22.16
N ASN A 181 -8.71 9.24 -21.07
CA ASN A 181 -7.79 9.20 -19.93
C ASN A 181 -7.74 7.82 -19.27
N VAL A 182 -8.91 7.25 -18.96
CA VAL A 182 -8.99 5.90 -18.36
C VAL A 182 -8.59 4.83 -19.38
N LEU A 183 -8.97 4.97 -20.66
CA LEU A 183 -8.53 4.07 -21.71
C LEU A 183 -7.01 4.02 -21.82
N ALA A 184 -6.37 5.19 -21.89
CA ALA A 184 -4.91 5.29 -21.99
C ALA A 184 -4.21 4.63 -20.80
N ALA A 185 -4.65 4.95 -19.59
CA ALA A 185 -4.05 4.40 -18.37
C ALA A 185 -4.25 2.88 -18.27
N SER A 186 -5.43 2.36 -18.57
CA SER A 186 -5.69 0.92 -18.53
C SER A 186 -4.84 0.16 -19.56
N ARG A 187 -4.70 0.70 -20.79
CA ARG A 187 -3.80 0.14 -21.81
C ARG A 187 -2.34 0.22 -21.39
N TYR A 188 -1.91 1.31 -20.77
CA TYR A 188 -0.53 1.49 -20.34
C TYR A 188 -0.18 0.54 -19.20
N LEU A 189 -1.05 0.40 -18.19
CA LEU A 189 -0.89 -0.61 -17.12
C LEU A 189 -0.81 -2.03 -17.69
N THR A 190 -1.66 -2.35 -18.65
CA THR A 190 -1.66 -3.67 -19.32
C THR A 190 -0.38 -3.88 -20.13
N LYS A 191 0.10 -2.87 -20.85
CA LYS A 191 1.36 -2.91 -21.58
C LYS A 191 2.53 -3.20 -20.63
N ILE A 192 2.65 -2.44 -19.56
CA ILE A 192 3.68 -2.63 -18.53
C ILE A 192 3.62 -4.07 -17.98
N ARG A 193 2.43 -4.49 -17.55
CA ARG A 193 2.22 -5.83 -16.97
C ARG A 193 2.65 -6.94 -17.91
N LYS A 194 2.22 -6.89 -19.18
CA LYS A 194 2.53 -7.91 -20.18
C LYS A 194 3.99 -7.90 -20.59
N GLN A 195 4.57 -6.73 -20.78
CA GLN A 195 5.91 -6.59 -21.29
C GLN A 195 6.99 -6.87 -20.25
N PHE A 196 6.78 -6.44 -19.00
CA PHE A 196 7.82 -6.46 -17.97
C PHE A 196 7.55 -7.45 -16.83
N PHE A 197 6.31 -7.83 -16.58
CA PHE A 197 5.90 -8.60 -15.41
C PHE A 197 5.04 -9.82 -15.75
N SER A 198 5.29 -10.47 -16.90
CA SER A 198 4.56 -11.66 -17.36
C SER A 198 5.05 -12.98 -16.74
N SER A 199 6.15 -12.96 -15.99
CA SER A 199 6.77 -14.16 -15.40
C SER A 199 5.78 -14.97 -14.55
N LYS A 200 5.82 -16.30 -14.68
CA LYS A 200 5.02 -17.24 -13.87
C LYS A 200 5.43 -17.25 -12.38
N HIS A 201 6.61 -16.74 -12.06
CA HIS A 201 7.10 -16.64 -10.68
C HIS A 201 6.54 -15.44 -9.93
N LEU A 202 5.78 -14.57 -10.60
CA LEU A 202 5.07 -13.46 -9.97
C LEU A 202 3.64 -13.88 -9.69
N ASP A 203 3.23 -13.92 -8.44
CA ASP A 203 1.81 -13.97 -8.13
C ASP A 203 1.09 -12.66 -8.53
N GLU A 204 -0.23 -12.67 -8.54
CA GLU A 204 -1.01 -11.54 -9.05
C GLU A 204 -0.87 -10.27 -8.20
N ARG A 205 -0.65 -10.40 -6.90
CA ARG A 205 -0.44 -9.28 -6.00
C ARG A 205 0.90 -8.61 -6.27
N GLU A 206 1.95 -9.40 -6.31
CA GLU A 206 3.30 -8.91 -6.58
C GLU A 206 3.39 -8.33 -8.00
N ARG A 207 2.73 -8.96 -8.96
CA ARG A 207 2.59 -8.45 -10.33
C ARG A 207 1.91 -7.08 -10.36
N LEU A 208 0.83 -6.90 -9.60
CA LEU A 208 0.17 -5.62 -9.47
C LEU A 208 1.10 -4.59 -8.83
N ALA A 209 1.76 -4.92 -7.73
CA ALA A 209 2.67 -4.01 -7.04
C ALA A 209 3.81 -3.53 -7.95
N PHE A 210 4.47 -4.44 -8.68
CA PHE A 210 5.49 -4.07 -9.67
C PHE A 210 4.93 -3.22 -10.82
N THR A 211 3.73 -3.53 -11.29
CA THR A 211 3.05 -2.74 -12.34
C THR A 211 2.77 -1.32 -11.84
N LEU A 212 2.33 -1.16 -10.60
CA LEU A 212 2.08 0.14 -9.96
C LEU A 212 3.37 0.93 -9.78
N ALA A 213 4.44 0.29 -9.29
CA ALA A 213 5.74 0.92 -9.18
C ALA A 213 6.24 1.42 -10.55
N ALA A 214 6.07 0.60 -11.58
CA ALA A 214 6.47 0.94 -12.95
C ALA A 214 5.58 2.04 -13.57
N TYR A 215 4.30 2.08 -13.24
CA TYR A 215 3.40 3.16 -13.63
C TYR A 215 3.88 4.51 -13.08
N ASN A 216 4.35 4.51 -11.82
CA ASN A 216 4.79 5.71 -11.13
C ASN A 216 6.17 6.21 -11.57
N MET A 217 7.16 5.30 -11.73
CA MET A 217 8.56 5.71 -11.95
C MET A 217 9.21 5.15 -13.22
N GLY A 218 8.47 4.41 -14.03
CA GLY A 218 8.97 3.76 -15.24
C GLY A 218 9.42 2.31 -15.01
N PRO A 219 9.18 1.43 -16.00
CA PRO A 219 9.43 -0.01 -15.85
C PRO A 219 10.93 -0.37 -15.80
N GLU A 220 11.79 0.33 -16.50
CA GLU A 220 13.23 0.08 -16.53
C GLU A 220 13.86 0.28 -15.15
N ARG A 221 13.46 1.32 -14.44
CA ARG A 221 13.91 1.56 -13.05
C ARG A 221 13.50 0.42 -12.13
N VAL A 222 12.27 -0.08 -12.27
CA VAL A 222 11.80 -1.23 -11.47
C VAL A 222 12.60 -2.48 -11.77
N GLN A 223 12.94 -2.76 -13.03
CA GLN A 223 13.79 -3.91 -13.38
C GLN A 223 15.20 -3.79 -12.79
N ASN A 224 15.75 -2.56 -12.76
CA ASN A 224 17.02 -2.31 -12.11
C ASN A 224 16.95 -2.59 -10.60
N LEU A 225 15.92 -2.11 -9.91
CA LEU A 225 15.71 -2.39 -8.48
C LEU A 225 15.58 -3.90 -8.20
N ARG A 226 14.88 -4.66 -9.04
CA ARG A 226 14.79 -6.12 -8.95
C ARG A 226 16.16 -6.79 -9.10
N THR A 227 17.00 -6.29 -10.00
CA THR A 227 18.37 -6.78 -10.19
C THR A 227 19.23 -6.49 -8.95
N GLN A 228 19.11 -5.30 -8.38
CA GLN A 228 19.82 -4.93 -7.15
C GLN A 228 19.33 -5.76 -5.95
N ALA A 229 18.02 -5.98 -5.82
CA ALA A 229 17.46 -6.83 -4.77
C ALA A 229 18.07 -8.24 -4.81
N ARG A 230 18.14 -8.85 -6.00
CA ARG A 230 18.80 -10.16 -6.18
C ARG A 230 20.26 -10.14 -5.73
N ARG A 231 21.04 -9.10 -6.09
CA ARG A 231 22.45 -8.95 -5.68
C ARG A 231 22.62 -8.83 -4.16
N ARG A 232 21.60 -8.31 -3.48
CA ARG A 232 21.56 -8.15 -2.01
C ARG A 232 20.96 -9.38 -1.28
N GLY A 233 20.68 -10.47 -1.98
CA GLY A 233 20.07 -11.67 -1.39
C GLY A 233 18.59 -11.54 -1.07
N LEU A 234 17.92 -10.52 -1.61
CA LEU A 234 16.47 -10.32 -1.48
C LEU A 234 15.73 -10.99 -2.65
N ASP A 235 14.48 -11.36 -2.43
CA ASP A 235 13.65 -11.95 -3.49
C ASP A 235 13.25 -10.88 -4.54
N PRO A 236 13.77 -10.95 -5.78
CA PRO A 236 13.46 -9.98 -6.84
C PRO A 236 12.03 -10.12 -7.38
N ASN A 237 11.29 -11.16 -7.00
CA ASN A 237 9.92 -11.40 -7.40
C ASN A 237 8.89 -10.96 -6.35
N ARG A 238 9.34 -10.38 -5.26
CA ARG A 238 8.50 -9.82 -4.22
C ARG A 238 8.77 -8.33 -4.07
N TRP A 239 7.74 -7.51 -4.26
CA TRP A 239 7.79 -6.08 -3.99
C TRP A 239 7.79 -5.83 -2.49
N PHE A 240 6.72 -6.32 -1.82
CA PHE A 240 6.51 -6.08 -0.40
C PHE A 240 7.62 -6.70 0.46
N PHE A 241 8.21 -5.88 1.32
CA PHE A 241 9.31 -6.22 2.24
C PHE A 241 10.62 -6.67 1.60
N GLN A 242 10.72 -6.68 0.26
CA GLN A 242 11.89 -7.10 -0.49
C GLN A 242 12.38 -5.97 -1.42
N VAL A 243 11.87 -5.86 -2.63
CA VAL A 243 12.32 -4.86 -3.61
C VAL A 243 12.01 -3.44 -3.16
N GLU A 244 10.93 -3.21 -2.43
CA GLU A 244 10.59 -1.88 -1.88
C GLU A 244 11.66 -1.35 -0.90
N ARG A 245 12.39 -2.23 -0.19
CA ARG A 245 13.50 -1.83 0.67
C ARG A 245 14.63 -1.20 -0.15
N VAL A 246 14.95 -1.83 -1.27
CA VAL A 246 15.94 -1.29 -2.22
C VAL A 246 15.44 0.02 -2.83
N ALA A 247 14.14 0.08 -3.16
CA ALA A 247 13.54 1.30 -3.69
C ALA A 247 13.59 2.46 -2.68
N ALA A 248 13.33 2.19 -1.40
CA ALA A 248 13.40 3.17 -0.33
C ALA A 248 14.82 3.75 -0.19
N GLU A 249 15.84 2.91 -0.26
CA GLU A 249 17.24 3.30 -0.12
C GLU A 249 17.78 4.03 -1.35
N GLU A 250 17.51 3.52 -2.57
CA GLU A 250 18.11 4.03 -3.81
C GLU A 250 17.37 5.24 -4.40
N ILE A 251 16.05 5.30 -4.20
CA ILE A 251 15.17 6.31 -4.82
C ILE A 251 14.47 7.17 -3.78
N GLY A 252 14.17 6.57 -2.61
CA GLY A 252 13.44 7.20 -1.53
C GLY A 252 12.00 6.70 -1.39
N MET A 253 11.31 7.21 -0.38
CA MET A 253 9.99 6.74 0.05
C MET A 253 8.84 7.08 -0.93
N GLY A 254 9.09 7.85 -1.98
CA GLY A 254 8.03 8.30 -2.90
C GLY A 254 7.27 7.15 -3.56
N VAL A 255 8.00 6.26 -4.25
CA VAL A 255 7.41 5.09 -4.93
C VAL A 255 6.89 4.05 -3.94
N VAL A 256 7.58 3.84 -2.82
CA VAL A 256 7.14 2.91 -1.76
C VAL A 256 5.80 3.37 -1.20
N SER A 257 5.68 4.64 -0.82
CA SER A 257 4.42 5.24 -0.34
C SER A 257 3.32 5.23 -1.41
N TYR A 258 3.69 5.34 -2.69
CA TYR A 258 2.74 5.26 -3.78
C TYR A 258 2.12 3.87 -3.85
N VAL A 259 2.94 2.82 -3.96
CA VAL A 259 2.48 1.43 -4.07
C VAL A 259 1.70 1.02 -2.81
N SER A 260 2.23 1.30 -1.62
CA SER A 260 1.56 1.04 -0.35
C SER A 260 0.20 1.74 -0.26
N SER A 261 0.09 3.00 -0.69
CA SER A 261 -1.20 3.72 -0.67
C SER A 261 -2.22 3.09 -1.61
N VAL A 262 -1.82 2.77 -2.86
CA VAL A 262 -2.73 2.13 -3.84
C VAL A 262 -3.18 0.77 -3.32
N ASN A 263 -2.26 -0.02 -2.74
CA ASN A 263 -2.59 -1.31 -2.14
C ASN A 263 -3.61 -1.18 -1.01
N LYS A 264 -3.44 -0.23 -0.09
CA LYS A 264 -4.41 0.04 1.00
C LYS A 264 -5.78 0.44 0.46
N TYR A 265 -5.84 1.27 -0.58
CA TYR A 265 -7.11 1.65 -1.22
C TYR A 265 -7.76 0.46 -1.93
N TYR A 266 -6.97 -0.35 -2.62
CA TYR A 266 -7.46 -1.57 -3.24
C TYR A 266 -8.07 -2.52 -2.21
N LEU A 267 -7.37 -2.79 -1.11
CA LEU A 267 -7.86 -3.63 -0.02
C LEU A 267 -9.10 -3.04 0.66
N ALA A 268 -9.19 -1.72 0.80
CA ALA A 268 -10.38 -1.06 1.31
C ALA A 268 -11.61 -1.28 0.40
N TYR A 269 -11.42 -1.17 -0.91
CA TYR A 269 -12.48 -1.46 -1.88
C TYR A 269 -12.83 -2.95 -1.92
N GLU A 270 -11.83 -3.84 -1.83
CA GLU A 270 -12.02 -5.30 -1.78
C GLU A 270 -12.91 -5.72 -0.61
N ARG A 271 -12.70 -5.17 0.57
CA ARG A 271 -13.55 -5.43 1.75
C ARG A 271 -15.02 -5.09 1.52
N GLU A 272 -15.30 -4.09 0.70
CA GLU A 272 -16.65 -3.63 0.37
C GLU A 272 -17.11 -4.12 -1.01
N ARG A 273 -16.39 -5.05 -1.65
CA ARG A 273 -16.69 -5.54 -3.01
C ARG A 273 -18.14 -5.96 -3.18
N VAL A 274 -18.69 -6.72 -2.23
CA VAL A 274 -20.10 -7.19 -2.29
C VAL A 274 -21.08 -6.01 -2.35
N ARG A 275 -20.78 -4.92 -1.63
CA ARG A 275 -21.61 -3.70 -1.64
C ARG A 275 -21.40 -2.85 -2.87
N LEU A 276 -20.17 -2.87 -3.41
CA LEU A 276 -19.82 -2.14 -4.63
C LEU A 276 -20.26 -2.87 -5.89
N GLU A 277 -20.46 -4.20 -5.84
CA GLU A 277 -20.88 -5.05 -6.96
C GLU A 277 -22.08 -5.94 -6.53
N PRO A 278 -23.28 -5.39 -6.38
CA PRO A 278 -24.46 -6.17 -6.01
C PRO A 278 -24.83 -7.15 -7.14
N GLY A 279 -24.35 -8.33 -7.16
CA GLY A 279 -24.51 -9.34 -8.21
C GLY A 279 -23.30 -10.23 -8.41
N VAL A 280 -22.15 -9.86 -7.88
CA VAL A 280 -21.01 -10.75 -7.77
C VAL A 280 -21.14 -11.51 -6.44
N ARG A 281 -21.60 -12.75 -6.48
CA ARG A 281 -21.53 -13.66 -5.33
C ARG A 281 -20.07 -13.72 -4.89
N ALA A 282 -19.84 -13.45 -3.62
CA ALA A 282 -18.52 -13.51 -3.03
C ALA A 282 -17.85 -14.85 -3.39
N LYS A 283 -16.83 -14.80 -4.24
CA LYS A 283 -15.96 -15.96 -4.58
C LYS A 283 -15.03 -16.34 -3.42
N THR A 284 -15.32 -15.90 -2.21
CA THR A 284 -14.42 -15.96 -1.06
C THR A 284 -14.79 -16.97 0.01
N ALA A 285 -15.73 -17.88 -0.24
CA ALA A 285 -16.12 -18.88 0.79
C ALA A 285 -15.65 -20.32 0.51
N THR A 286 -14.88 -20.59 -0.54
CA THR A 286 -14.63 -22.00 -0.92
C THR A 286 -13.13 -22.35 -1.13
N ALA A 287 -12.21 -21.58 -0.58
CA ALA A 287 -10.78 -21.91 -0.67
C ALA A 287 -10.11 -22.02 0.71
N GLN A 288 -10.84 -22.46 1.74
CA GLN A 288 -10.28 -22.92 3.00
C GLN A 288 -11.13 -24.10 3.50
N LYS A 289 -10.90 -25.27 2.95
CA LYS A 289 -11.05 -26.57 3.60
C LYS A 289 -9.78 -27.34 3.42
#